data_87856ad45deaf0af445218d7d2054110
#
_entry.id   87856ad45deaf0af445218d7d2054110
#
_cell.length_a   1.000
_cell.length_b   1.000
_cell.length_c   1.000
_cell.angle_alpha   90.00
_cell.angle_beta   90.00
_cell.angle_gamma   90.00
#
_symmetry.space_group_name_H-M   'P 1'
#
loop_
_entity.id
_entity.type
_entity.pdbx_description
1 polymer ?
#
loop_
_entity_poly.entity_id
_entity_poly.type
_entity_poly.pdbx_seq_one_letter_code
_entity_poly.pdbx_strand_id
1 'polypeptide(L)'
;MTDIEILESTYFDRCTIKRKEKIKNPNTGVTETKEVIIVEDVKCALSKKDIQTMNVDGVGALAFSHLLFLNPNVDVREGDTVEVASMGKISNYLASKPFYYSSHSETLLTYKERA
;
A
#
# COMPACT_ATOMS: atom_id res chain seq x y z
N MET A 1 3.04 26.12 8.55
CA MET A 1 3.15 24.65 8.47
C MET A 1 1.75 24.05 8.39
N THR A 2 1.49 23.22 7.40
CA THR A 2 0.18 22.58 7.21
C THR A 2 0.06 21.35 8.11
N ASP A 3 -1.18 20.90 8.35
CA ASP A 3 -1.41 19.65 9.09
C ASP A 3 -0.73 18.46 8.43
N ILE A 4 -0.69 18.46 7.09
CA ILE A 4 -0.01 17.43 6.31
C ILE A 4 1.48 17.40 6.64
N GLU A 5 2.13 18.56 6.66
CA GLU A 5 3.57 18.65 6.95
C GLU A 5 3.89 18.25 8.38
N ILE A 6 3.03 18.61 9.32
CA ILE A 6 3.21 18.23 10.73
C ILE A 6 3.15 16.71 10.87
N LEU A 7 2.16 16.06 10.26
CA LEU A 7 2.05 14.62 10.31
C LEU A 7 3.21 13.92 9.58
N GLU A 8 3.60 14.41 8.40
CA GLU A 8 4.73 13.83 7.68
C GLU A 8 6.04 13.90 8.46
N SER A 9 6.19 14.89 9.32
CA SER A 9 7.38 14.98 10.16
C SER A 9 7.50 13.85 11.17
N THR A 10 6.40 13.14 11.45
CA THR A 10 6.37 11.97 12.32
C THR A 10 6.53 10.66 11.55
N TYR A 11 6.62 10.70 10.23
CA TYR A 11 6.72 9.51 9.39
C TYR A 11 8.20 9.11 9.22
N PHE A 12 8.59 8.01 9.83
CA PHE A 12 9.97 7.53 9.82
C PHE A 12 10.21 6.40 8.83
N ASP A 13 9.16 5.86 8.26
CA ASP A 13 9.25 4.79 7.29
C ASP A 13 9.18 5.32 5.86
N ARG A 14 9.57 4.49 4.92
CA ARG A 14 9.49 4.82 3.49
C ARG A 14 8.77 3.72 2.77
N CYS A 15 8.00 4.07 1.76
CA CYS A 15 7.32 3.07 0.96
C CYS A 15 7.37 3.39 -0.53
N THR A 16 7.27 2.32 -1.32
CA THR A 16 7.16 2.38 -2.77
C THR A 16 5.87 1.68 -3.14
N ILE A 17 5.02 2.33 -3.94
CA ILE A 17 3.73 1.78 -4.35
C ILE A 17 3.86 1.31 -5.79
N LYS A 18 3.52 0.04 -6.02
CA LYS A 18 3.57 -0.61 -7.32
C LYS A 18 2.16 -1.07 -7.70
N ARG A 19 1.85 -0.98 -8.98
CA ARG A 19 0.53 -1.34 -9.50
C ARG A 19 0.68 -2.21 -10.72
N LYS A 20 -0.18 -3.22 -10.83
CA LYS A 20 -0.23 -4.07 -12.01
C LYS A 20 -1.00 -3.36 -13.10
N GLU A 21 -0.39 -3.24 -14.27
CA GLU A 21 -1.03 -2.67 -15.45
C GLU A 21 -0.97 -3.65 -16.60
N LYS A 22 -2.02 -3.64 -17.42
CA LYS A 22 -2.06 -4.43 -18.63
C LYS A 22 -1.44 -3.63 -19.77
N ILE A 23 -0.40 -4.18 -20.36
CA ILE A 23 0.31 -3.54 -21.48
C ILE A 23 0.18 -4.44 -22.70
N LYS A 24 -0.34 -3.89 -23.78
CA LYS A 24 -0.42 -4.61 -25.04
C LYS A 24 0.90 -4.51 -25.78
N ASN A 25 1.49 -5.65 -26.11
CA ASN A 25 2.70 -5.69 -26.92
C ASN A 25 2.33 -5.38 -28.38
N PRO A 26 2.85 -4.29 -28.97
CA PRO A 26 2.52 -3.92 -30.34
C PRO A 26 3.05 -4.89 -31.38
N ASN A 27 4.07 -5.68 -31.06
CA ASN A 27 4.67 -6.62 -32.01
C ASN A 27 3.92 -7.96 -32.08
N THR A 28 3.37 -8.41 -30.95
CA THR A 28 2.70 -9.72 -30.88
C THR A 28 1.20 -9.63 -30.69
N GLY A 29 0.69 -8.45 -30.31
CA GLY A 29 -0.71 -8.26 -29.97
C GLY A 29 -1.12 -8.88 -28.65
N VAL A 30 -0.20 -9.48 -27.92
CA VAL A 30 -0.46 -10.13 -26.64
C VAL A 30 -0.50 -9.08 -25.53
N THR A 31 -1.50 -9.18 -24.65
CA THR A 31 -1.61 -8.32 -23.47
C THR A 31 -0.85 -8.97 -22.33
N GLU A 32 0.12 -8.27 -21.80
CA GLU A 32 0.91 -8.70 -20.64
C GLU A 32 0.58 -7.85 -19.42
N THR A 33 0.61 -8.46 -18.25
CA THR A 33 0.46 -7.74 -16.99
C THR A 33 1.85 -7.43 -16.44
N LYS A 34 2.15 -6.14 -16.26
CA LYS A 34 3.41 -5.69 -15.68
C LYS A 34 3.16 -4.88 -14.42
N GLU A 35 4.07 -5.02 -13.47
CA GLU A 35 4.05 -4.21 -12.27
C GLU A 35 4.83 -2.91 -12.54
N VAL A 36 4.18 -1.78 -12.35
CA VAL A 36 4.78 -0.46 -12.55
C VAL A 36 4.86 0.29 -11.24
N ILE A 37 5.91 1.10 -11.08
CA ILE A 37 6.09 1.93 -9.89
C ILE A 37 5.23 3.17 -10.06
N ILE A 38 4.30 3.39 -9.12
CA ILE A 38 3.43 4.56 -9.11
C ILE A 38 4.11 5.71 -8.39
N VAL A 39 4.63 5.44 -7.18
CA VAL A 39 5.43 6.38 -6.41
C VAL A 39 6.55 5.61 -5.72
N GLU A 40 7.70 6.25 -5.56
CA GLU A 40 8.88 5.63 -5.01
C GLU A 40 9.42 6.43 -3.83
N ASP A 41 9.82 5.72 -2.79
CA ASP A 41 10.52 6.29 -1.63
C ASP A 41 9.78 7.48 -0.99
N VAL A 42 8.50 7.29 -0.72
CA VAL A 42 7.69 8.32 -0.07
C VAL A 42 7.64 8.08 1.44
N LYS A 43 7.51 9.17 2.18
CA LYS A 43 7.37 9.12 3.64
C LYS A 43 6.07 8.44 4.03
N CYS A 44 6.14 7.54 4.99
CA CYS A 44 4.97 6.87 5.53
C CYS A 44 5.18 6.48 6.98
N ALA A 45 4.10 6.09 7.63
CA ALA A 45 4.14 5.49 8.96
C ALA A 45 3.41 4.16 8.90
N LEU A 46 4.12 3.10 9.28
CA LEU A 46 3.56 1.76 9.33
C LEU A 46 3.23 1.42 10.77
N SER A 47 1.98 1.09 11.04
CA SER A 47 1.52 0.69 12.36
C SER A 47 1.06 -0.75 12.30
N LYS A 48 1.54 -1.57 13.25
CA LYS A 48 1.08 -2.93 13.38
C LYS A 48 -0.26 -2.94 14.10
N LYS A 49 -1.25 -3.57 13.49
CA LYS A 49 -2.55 -3.78 14.11
C LYS A 49 -2.72 -5.22 14.54
N ASP A 50 -3.60 -5.43 15.50
CA ASP A 50 -4.04 -6.78 15.83
C ASP A 50 -4.68 -7.41 14.61
N ILE A 51 -4.42 -8.69 14.40
CA ILE A 51 -4.95 -9.41 13.25
C ILE A 51 -6.46 -9.44 13.37
N GLN A 52 -7.14 -8.74 12.45
CA GLN A 52 -8.59 -8.78 12.36
C GLN A 52 -8.99 -9.78 11.30
N THR A 53 -9.71 -10.78 11.73
CA THR A 53 -10.24 -11.79 10.83
C THR A 53 -11.65 -11.40 10.43
N MET A 54 -11.87 -11.16 9.16
CA MET A 54 -13.21 -10.92 8.64
C MET A 54 -13.73 -12.17 7.97
N ASN A 55 -14.82 -12.72 8.50
CA ASN A 55 -15.54 -13.80 7.84
C ASN A 55 -16.49 -13.19 6.80
N VAL A 56 -16.20 -13.45 5.55
CA VAL A 56 -17.09 -13.10 4.46
C VAL A 56 -17.71 -14.39 3.96
N ASP A 57 -19.02 -14.55 4.15
CA ASP A 57 -19.82 -15.72 3.70
C ASP A 57 -19.28 -17.08 4.18
N GLY A 58 -18.70 -17.12 5.35
CA GLY A 58 -18.19 -18.36 5.94
C GLY A 58 -16.98 -18.93 5.21
N VAL A 59 -16.42 -18.21 4.27
CA VAL A 59 -15.26 -18.65 3.50
C VAL A 59 -14.12 -17.68 3.71
N GLY A 60 -13.03 -18.16 4.28
CA GLY A 60 -11.74 -17.49 4.30
C GLY A 60 -11.71 -16.16 5.04
N ALA A 61 -10.76 -16.05 5.91
CA ALA A 61 -10.52 -14.85 6.69
C ALA A 61 -9.54 -13.94 5.97
N LEU A 62 -9.94 -12.70 5.70
CA LEU A 62 -9.00 -11.65 5.33
C LEU A 62 -8.40 -11.09 6.61
N ALA A 63 -7.11 -11.32 6.81
CA ALA A 63 -6.40 -10.81 7.98
C ALA A 63 -5.64 -9.53 7.59
N PHE A 64 -6.02 -8.41 8.20
CA PHE A 64 -5.28 -7.16 8.05
C PHE A 64 -4.29 -7.05 9.19
N SER A 65 -3.01 -6.94 8.87
CA SER A 65 -1.96 -6.95 9.87
C SER A 65 -1.41 -5.57 10.20
N HIS A 66 -1.52 -4.63 9.28
CA HIS A 66 -0.90 -3.31 9.41
C HIS A 66 -1.80 -2.19 8.91
N LEU A 67 -1.53 -1.00 9.40
CA LEU A 67 -2.16 0.23 8.92
C LEU A 67 -1.07 1.17 8.43
N LEU A 68 -1.24 1.68 7.22
CA LEU A 68 -0.29 2.59 6.60
C LEU A 68 -0.85 4.00 6.57
N PHE A 69 -0.06 4.96 7.07
CA PHE A 69 -0.38 6.38 7.04
C PHE A 69 0.47 7.06 5.96
N LEU A 70 -0.19 7.81 5.08
CA LEU A 70 0.44 8.48 3.96
C LEU A 70 -0.07 9.91 3.83
N ASN A 71 0.69 10.72 3.11
CA ASN A 71 0.22 12.01 2.62
C ASN A 71 -1.03 11.77 1.74
N PRO A 72 -2.12 12.55 1.93
CA PRO A 72 -3.34 12.32 1.16
C PRO A 72 -3.20 12.54 -0.34
N ASN A 73 -2.12 13.18 -0.78
CA ASN A 73 -1.85 13.35 -2.22
C ASN A 73 -1.19 12.13 -2.87
N VAL A 74 -0.79 11.14 -2.08
CA VAL A 74 -0.22 9.90 -2.61
C VAL A 74 -1.35 9.02 -3.13
N ASP A 75 -1.25 8.62 -4.39
CA ASP A 75 -2.25 7.77 -5.04
C ASP A 75 -1.99 6.30 -4.74
N VAL A 76 -2.71 5.78 -3.77
CA VAL A 76 -2.72 4.36 -3.45
C VAL A 76 -4.12 3.81 -3.75
N ARG A 77 -4.18 2.61 -4.32
CA ARG A 77 -5.45 1.98 -4.69
C ARG A 77 -5.54 0.56 -4.16
N GLU A 78 -6.77 0.08 -4.01
CA GLU A 78 -7.00 -1.31 -3.64
C GLU A 78 -6.33 -2.26 -4.64
N GLY A 79 -5.59 -3.23 -4.12
CA GLY A 79 -4.85 -4.18 -4.93
C GLY A 79 -3.42 -3.79 -5.24
N ASP A 80 -3.01 -2.58 -4.90
CA ASP A 80 -1.62 -2.17 -5.08
C ASP A 80 -0.67 -2.96 -4.17
N THR A 81 0.55 -3.17 -4.64
CA THR A 81 1.62 -3.70 -3.81
C THR A 81 2.34 -2.52 -3.16
N VAL A 82 2.49 -2.59 -1.85
CA VAL A 82 3.21 -1.58 -1.06
C VAL A 82 4.44 -2.21 -0.48
N GLU A 83 5.60 -1.74 -0.92
CA GLU A 83 6.89 -2.15 -0.38
C GLU A 83 7.29 -1.13 0.68
N VAL A 84 7.37 -1.56 1.93
CA VAL A 84 7.68 -0.68 3.05
C VAL A 84 9.08 -0.98 3.59
N ALA A 85 9.91 0.06 3.67
CA ALA A 85 11.19 0.01 4.32
C ALA A 85 11.04 0.64 5.71
N SER A 86 11.17 -0.17 6.74
CA SER A 86 11.04 0.24 8.12
C SER A 86 12.16 -0.37 8.94
N MET A 87 12.90 0.47 9.67
CA MET A 87 13.98 0.04 10.55
C MET A 87 15.01 -0.88 9.85
N GLY A 88 15.34 -0.53 8.59
CA GLY A 88 16.31 -1.28 7.80
C GLY A 88 15.79 -2.57 7.18
N LYS A 89 14.50 -2.86 7.34
CA LYS A 89 13.87 -4.07 6.78
C LYS A 89 12.83 -3.69 5.74
N ILE A 90 12.77 -4.47 4.68
CA ILE A 90 11.82 -4.27 3.60
C ILE A 90 10.80 -5.40 3.62
N SER A 91 9.53 -5.03 3.60
CA SER A 91 8.42 -5.99 3.55
C SER A 91 7.42 -5.57 2.49
N ASN A 92 6.77 -6.55 1.88
CA ASN A 92 5.76 -6.31 0.86
C ASN A 92 4.37 -6.59 1.41
N TYR A 93 3.44 -5.71 1.09
CA TYR A 93 2.06 -5.78 1.52
C TYR A 93 1.11 -5.58 0.36
N LEU A 94 -0.10 -6.08 0.52
CA LEU A 94 -1.20 -5.83 -0.41
C LEU A 94 -2.12 -4.78 0.20
N ALA A 95 -2.41 -3.73 -0.56
CA ALA A 95 -3.23 -2.63 -0.09
C ALA A 95 -4.72 -2.93 -0.24
N SER A 96 -5.49 -2.59 0.79
CA SER A 96 -6.94 -2.52 0.71
C SER A 96 -7.35 -1.13 0.23
N LYS A 97 -8.66 -0.89 0.13
CA LYS A 97 -9.18 0.43 -0.26
C LYS A 97 -8.77 1.48 0.77
N PRO A 98 -8.08 2.54 0.34
CA PRO A 98 -7.66 3.58 1.26
C PRO A 98 -8.81 4.50 1.68
N PHE A 99 -8.67 5.09 2.86
CA PHE A 99 -9.53 6.16 3.34
C PHE A 99 -8.73 7.46 3.37
N TYR A 100 -9.28 8.50 2.77
CA TYR A 100 -8.62 9.80 2.69
C TYR A 100 -9.22 10.78 3.67
N TYR A 101 -8.34 11.41 4.43
CA TYR A 101 -8.66 12.50 5.33
C TYR A 101 -7.95 13.77 4.84
N SER A 102 -8.30 14.92 5.38
CA SER A 102 -7.67 16.17 4.95
C SER A 102 -6.18 16.24 5.27
N SER A 103 -5.73 15.55 6.31
CA SER A 103 -4.34 15.58 6.77
C SER A 103 -3.53 14.35 6.41
N HIS A 104 -4.18 13.23 6.06
CA HIS A 104 -3.50 11.97 5.77
C HIS A 104 -4.45 10.99 5.08
N SER A 105 -3.90 9.89 4.62
CA SER A 105 -4.69 8.73 4.21
C SER A 105 -4.35 7.54 5.10
N GLU A 106 -5.30 6.64 5.26
CA GLU A 106 -5.13 5.40 6.01
C GLU A 106 -5.45 4.22 5.10
N THR A 107 -4.53 3.26 5.02
CA THR A 107 -4.68 2.07 4.19
C THR A 107 -4.39 0.84 5.03
N LEU A 108 -5.36 -0.07 5.09
CA LEU A 108 -5.13 -1.36 5.73
C LEU A 108 -4.31 -2.25 4.81
N LEU A 109 -3.33 -2.93 5.36
CA LEU A 109 -2.40 -3.77 4.62
C LEU A 109 -2.47 -5.21 5.10
N THR A 110 -2.36 -6.14 4.15
CA THR A 110 -2.13 -7.55 4.44
C THR A 110 -0.76 -7.95 3.93
N TYR A 111 -0.12 -8.91 4.57
CA TYR A 111 1.14 -9.45 4.04
C TYR A 111 0.90 -10.06 2.68
N LYS A 112 1.75 -9.67 1.73
CA LYS A 112 1.78 -10.33 0.44
C LYS A 112 2.68 -11.54 0.58
N GLU A 113 2.08 -12.73 0.52
CA GLU A 113 2.85 -13.95 0.57
C GLU A 113 3.71 -14.09 -0.68
N ARG A 114 4.88 -14.68 -0.49
CA ARG A 114 5.71 -15.02 -1.62
C ARG A 114 5.03 -16.08 -2.46
N ALA A 115 4.91 -15.77 -3.70
CA ALA A 115 4.44 -16.75 -4.68
C ALA A 115 5.41 -17.96 -4.74
#